data_e3d8ac18ed95ab148d08deb5601f219a
#
_entry.id   e3d8ac18ed95ab148d08deb5601f219a
#
_cell.length_a   1.000
_cell.length_b   1.000
_cell.length_c   1.000
_cell.angle_alpha   90.00
_cell.angle_beta   90.00
_cell.angle_gamma   90.00
#
_symmetry.space_group_name_H-M   'P 1'
#
loop_
_entity.id
_entity.type
_entity.pdbx_description
1 polymer ?
#
loop_
_entity_poly.entity_id
_entity_poly.type
_entity_poly.pdbx_seq_one_letter_code
_entity_poly.pdbx_strand_id
1 'polypeptide(L)'
;MPLNGGEHEAVTVCRRTLRLILTMHGLIRMVDLAELLATELVSNAVRHTKGPAALRIRWSGGGVLRLGAWDADPSPPEPPQPFDRAADREDGRGLALVRACADVWGWQPLAREGNRGKYVWCELGVA
;
A
#
# COMPACT_ATOMS: atom_id res chain seq x y z
N MET A 1 1.98 -7.58 8.49
CA MET A 1 3.39 -7.97 8.26
C MET A 1 4.29 -6.76 8.47
N PRO A 2 5.19 -6.82 9.44
CA PRO A 2 6.13 -5.72 9.62
C PRO A 2 7.03 -5.55 8.40
N LEU A 3 7.38 -4.31 8.11
CA LEU A 3 8.28 -3.97 7.01
C LEU A 3 9.64 -3.60 7.59
N ASN A 4 10.63 -4.41 7.34
CA ASN A 4 11.98 -4.23 7.87
C ASN A 4 12.95 -3.95 6.72
N GLY A 5 14.06 -3.30 7.05
CA GLY A 5 15.07 -2.95 6.06
C GLY A 5 14.72 -1.68 5.30
N GLY A 6 15.44 -1.41 4.22
CA GLY A 6 15.20 -0.25 3.38
C GLY A 6 14.00 -0.42 2.46
N GLU A 7 13.71 0.63 1.71
CA GLU A 7 12.58 0.63 0.78
C GLU A 7 12.63 -0.52 -0.23
N HIS A 8 13.79 -0.73 -0.85
CA HIS A 8 13.94 -1.78 -1.85
C HIS A 8 13.67 -3.17 -1.27
N GLU A 9 14.20 -3.44 -0.09
CA GLU A 9 14.01 -4.73 0.58
C GLU A 9 12.54 -4.93 0.97
N ALA A 10 11.92 -3.91 1.55
CA ALA A 10 10.52 -3.96 1.95
C ALA A 10 9.60 -4.21 0.74
N VAL A 11 9.86 -3.55 -0.38
CA VAL A 11 9.09 -3.73 -1.61
C VAL A 11 9.27 -5.15 -2.15
N THR A 12 10.49 -5.67 -2.15
CA THR A 12 10.76 -7.02 -2.65
C THR A 12 9.99 -8.07 -1.84
N VAL A 13 10.07 -7.98 -0.52
CA VAL A 13 9.36 -8.92 0.37
C VAL A 13 7.85 -8.81 0.18
N CYS A 14 7.33 -7.58 0.12
CA CYS A 14 5.92 -7.32 -0.09
C CYS A 14 5.41 -7.97 -1.40
N ARG A 15 6.12 -7.76 -2.50
CA ARG A 15 5.71 -8.28 -3.80
C ARG A 15 5.69 -9.80 -3.83
N ARG A 16 6.73 -10.43 -3.27
CA ARG A 16 6.81 -11.89 -3.22
C ARG A 16 5.73 -12.50 -2.35
N THR A 17 5.50 -11.91 -1.19
CA THR A 17 4.46 -12.38 -0.27
C THR A 17 3.08 -12.27 -0.90
N LEU A 18 2.80 -11.13 -1.50
CA LEU A 18 1.50 -10.87 -2.13
C LEU A 18 1.26 -11.81 -3.31
N ARG A 19 2.25 -12.00 -4.17
CA ARG A 19 2.15 -12.92 -5.31
C ARG A 19 1.84 -14.34 -4.83
N LEU A 20 2.52 -14.80 -3.80
CA LEU A 20 2.29 -16.12 -3.24
C LEU A 20 0.86 -16.26 -2.71
N ILE A 21 0.42 -15.31 -1.91
CA ILE A 21 -0.92 -15.32 -1.32
C ILE A 21 -2.00 -15.32 -2.41
N LEU A 22 -1.89 -14.43 -3.39
CA LEU A 22 -2.89 -14.32 -4.44
C LEU A 22 -2.93 -15.56 -5.32
N THR A 23 -1.77 -16.14 -5.62
CA THR A 23 -1.68 -17.37 -6.40
C THR A 23 -2.35 -18.52 -5.66
N MET A 24 -2.09 -18.64 -4.35
CA MET A 24 -2.70 -19.69 -3.52
C MET A 24 -4.22 -19.59 -3.46
N HIS A 25 -4.76 -18.39 -3.59
CA HIS A 25 -6.21 -18.15 -3.56
C HIS A 25 -6.84 -18.10 -4.95
N GLY A 26 -6.08 -18.44 -5.99
CA GLY A 26 -6.59 -18.45 -7.35
C GLY A 26 -6.82 -17.08 -7.97
N LEU A 27 -6.18 -16.05 -7.44
CA LEU A 27 -6.39 -14.67 -7.86
C LEU A 27 -5.27 -14.18 -8.80
N ILE A 28 -4.87 -15.03 -9.72
CA ILE A 28 -3.73 -14.77 -10.61
C ILE A 28 -3.92 -13.48 -11.42
N ARG A 29 -5.16 -13.20 -11.86
CA ARG A 29 -5.45 -12.02 -12.69
C ARG A 29 -5.24 -10.71 -11.96
N MET A 30 -5.24 -10.73 -10.63
CA MET A 30 -5.06 -9.53 -9.83
C MET A 30 -3.60 -9.26 -9.47
N VAL A 31 -2.71 -10.21 -9.70
CA VAL A 31 -1.35 -10.14 -9.17
C VAL A 31 -0.63 -8.88 -9.62
N ASP A 32 -0.66 -8.57 -10.91
CA ASP A 32 0.11 -7.45 -11.44
C ASP A 32 -0.37 -6.11 -10.88
N LEU A 33 -1.67 -5.88 -10.89
CA LEU A 33 -2.23 -4.64 -10.34
C LEU A 33 -2.03 -4.55 -8.84
N ALA A 34 -2.28 -5.65 -8.12
CA ALA A 34 -2.09 -5.67 -6.67
C ALA A 34 -0.63 -5.43 -6.29
N GLU A 35 0.32 -6.03 -7.00
CA GLU A 35 1.74 -5.77 -6.75
C GLU A 35 2.11 -4.31 -6.99
N LEU A 36 1.58 -3.72 -8.06
CA LEU A 36 1.82 -2.30 -8.35
C LEU A 36 1.32 -1.41 -7.21
N LEU A 37 0.08 -1.58 -6.81
CA LEU A 37 -0.52 -0.75 -5.78
C LEU A 37 0.12 -1.00 -4.41
N ALA A 38 0.42 -2.24 -4.06
CA ALA A 38 1.11 -2.56 -2.82
C ALA A 38 2.52 -1.96 -2.79
N THR A 39 3.24 -2.00 -3.92
CA THR A 39 4.55 -1.37 -4.03
C THR A 39 4.47 0.12 -3.70
N GLU A 40 3.48 0.81 -4.27
CA GLU A 40 3.33 2.25 -4.05
C GLU A 40 2.96 2.56 -2.60
N LEU A 41 2.07 1.78 -2.00
CA LEU A 41 1.69 1.96 -0.59
C LEU A 41 2.88 1.71 0.34
N VAL A 42 3.62 0.64 0.11
CA VAL A 42 4.79 0.29 0.94
C VAL A 42 5.90 1.31 0.77
N SER A 43 6.20 1.71 -0.46
CA SER A 43 7.23 2.72 -0.72
C SER A 43 6.89 4.03 -0.03
N ASN A 44 5.64 4.45 -0.13
CA ASN A 44 5.18 5.67 0.53
C ASN A 44 5.34 5.57 2.06
N ALA A 45 4.93 4.46 2.66
CA ALA A 45 5.03 4.27 4.10
C ALA A 45 6.49 4.29 4.57
N VAL A 46 7.37 3.59 3.87
CA VAL A 46 8.77 3.47 4.26
C VAL A 46 9.52 4.79 4.07
N ARG A 47 9.20 5.55 3.01
CA ARG A 47 9.84 6.85 2.76
C ARG A 47 9.47 7.90 3.78
N HIS A 48 8.23 7.87 4.26
CA HIS A 48 7.71 8.94 5.12
C HIS A 48 7.84 8.65 6.60
N THR A 49 8.47 7.54 6.98
CA THR A 49 8.69 7.26 8.39
C THR A 49 10.08 6.72 8.63
N LYS A 50 10.66 7.10 9.77
CA LYS A 50 11.87 6.48 10.30
C LYS A 50 11.54 5.40 11.32
N GLY A 51 10.28 5.31 11.69
CA GLY A 51 9.78 4.34 12.65
C GLY A 51 9.27 3.08 11.97
N PRO A 52 8.56 2.26 12.72
CA PRO A 52 8.05 1.00 12.16
C PRO A 52 6.99 1.24 11.10
N ALA A 53 6.91 0.29 10.19
CA ALA A 53 5.88 0.25 9.15
C ALA A 53 5.40 -1.19 8.97
N ALA A 54 4.19 -1.36 8.45
CA ALA A 54 3.61 -2.69 8.28
C ALA A 54 2.68 -2.73 7.07
N LEU A 55 2.64 -3.88 6.41
CA LEU A 55 1.70 -4.16 5.33
C LEU A 55 0.56 -5.01 5.88
N ARG A 56 -0.67 -4.70 5.45
CA ARG A 56 -1.84 -5.50 5.74
C ARG A 56 -2.51 -5.92 4.44
N ILE A 57 -2.78 -7.22 4.30
CA ILE A 57 -3.48 -7.79 3.16
C ILE A 57 -4.75 -8.42 3.70
N ARG A 58 -5.89 -8.06 3.14
CA ARG A 58 -7.18 -8.60 3.59
C ARG A 58 -8.01 -9.02 2.39
N TRP A 59 -8.37 -10.29 2.36
CA TRP A 59 -9.26 -10.84 1.35
C TRP A 59 -10.61 -11.13 1.98
N SER A 60 -11.67 -10.53 1.42
CA SER A 60 -13.02 -10.86 1.85
C SER A 60 -13.59 -11.92 0.91
N GLY A 61 -14.38 -12.83 1.44
CA GLY A 61 -15.05 -13.85 0.63
C GLY A 61 -16.03 -13.27 -0.39
N GLY A 62 -16.34 -11.97 -0.29
CA GLY A 62 -17.22 -11.28 -1.22
C GLY A 62 -16.53 -10.71 -2.46
N GLY A 63 -15.26 -11.03 -2.68
CA GLY A 63 -14.57 -10.60 -3.89
C GLY A 63 -13.84 -9.27 -3.79
N VAL A 64 -13.48 -8.83 -2.59
CA VAL A 64 -12.74 -7.58 -2.40
C VAL A 64 -11.39 -7.87 -1.77
N LEU A 65 -10.34 -7.38 -2.40
CA LEU A 65 -8.99 -7.40 -1.85
C LEU A 65 -8.66 -6.03 -1.30
N ARG A 66 -8.32 -5.95 -0.02
CA ARG A 66 -7.85 -4.70 0.59
C ARG A 66 -6.35 -4.82 0.86
N LEU A 67 -5.62 -3.82 0.39
CA LEU A 67 -4.19 -3.66 0.62
C LEU A 67 -3.98 -2.38 1.40
N GLY A 68 -3.15 -2.41 2.43
CA GLY A 68 -2.88 -1.21 3.18
C GLY A 68 -1.51 -1.22 3.79
N ALA A 69 -0.97 -0.03 4.02
CA ALA A 69 0.30 0.15 4.69
C ALA A 69 0.14 1.11 5.86
N TRP A 70 0.62 0.68 7.00
CA TRP A 70 0.69 1.50 8.20
C TRP A 70 2.09 2.05 8.36
N ASP A 71 2.20 3.31 8.75
CA ASP A 71 3.48 3.90 9.12
C ASP A 71 3.33 4.75 10.38
N ALA A 72 4.45 5.02 11.04
CA ALA A 72 4.46 5.70 12.33
C ALA A 72 4.39 7.23 12.22
N ASP A 73 4.15 7.76 11.03
CA ASP A 73 3.96 9.20 10.84
C ASP A 73 2.47 9.52 10.86
N PRO A 74 1.96 10.23 11.89
CA PRO A 74 0.53 10.53 11.98
C PRO A 74 0.05 11.64 11.05
N SER A 75 0.94 12.30 10.32
CA SER A 75 0.55 13.35 9.39
C SER A 75 -0.26 12.78 8.23
N PRO A 76 -1.31 13.50 7.77
CA PRO A 76 -2.10 13.02 6.64
C PRO A 76 -1.25 12.77 5.39
N PRO A 77 -1.68 11.87 4.49
CA PRO A 77 -1.04 11.75 3.19
C PRO A 77 -1.08 13.07 2.43
N GLU A 78 -0.12 13.27 1.53
CA GLU A 78 -0.11 14.47 0.71
C GLU A 78 -1.40 14.61 -0.09
N PRO A 79 -1.87 15.85 -0.33
CA PRO A 79 -3.05 16.07 -1.17
C PRO A 79 -2.86 15.49 -2.57
N PRO A 80 -3.97 15.15 -3.27
CA PRO A 80 -3.89 14.66 -4.64
C PRO A 80 -3.16 15.64 -5.54
N GLN A 81 -2.30 15.12 -6.43
CA GLN A 81 -1.61 15.91 -7.43
C GLN A 81 -1.94 15.38 -8.81
N PRO A 82 -1.93 16.24 -9.85
CA PRO A 82 -2.10 15.77 -11.21
C PRO A 82 -1.04 14.75 -11.59
N PHE A 83 -1.39 13.78 -12.42
CA PHE A 83 -0.49 12.71 -12.84
C PHE A 83 0.80 13.23 -13.46
N ASP A 84 0.70 14.26 -14.29
CA ASP A 84 1.87 14.84 -14.94
C ASP A 84 2.88 15.42 -13.94
N ARG A 85 2.39 16.04 -12.88
CA ARG A 85 3.24 16.54 -11.80
C ARG A 85 3.73 15.40 -10.91
N ALA A 86 2.89 14.42 -10.66
CA ALA A 86 3.26 13.28 -9.84
C ALA A 86 4.34 12.44 -10.51
N ALA A 87 4.38 12.38 -11.83
CA ALA A 87 5.39 11.65 -12.58
C ALA A 87 6.79 12.23 -12.39
N ASP A 88 6.89 13.53 -12.11
CA ASP A 88 8.16 14.22 -11.90
C ASP A 88 8.63 14.09 -10.43
N ARG A 89 7.81 13.56 -9.55
CA ARG A 89 8.11 13.40 -8.14
C ARG A 89 8.00 11.93 -7.74
N GLU A 90 9.08 11.36 -7.29
CA GLU A 90 9.09 9.97 -6.87
C GLU A 90 8.09 9.69 -5.74
N ASP A 91 8.04 10.57 -4.75
CA ASP A 91 7.22 10.37 -3.56
C ASP A 91 5.73 10.67 -3.77
N GLY A 92 5.39 11.56 -4.70
CA GLY A 92 3.99 11.88 -5.00
C GLY A 92 3.31 10.92 -5.97
N ARG A 93 4.12 10.23 -6.79
CA ARG A 93 3.61 9.37 -7.84
C ARG A 93 2.85 8.16 -7.30
N GLY A 94 3.30 7.60 -6.18
CA GLY A 94 2.72 6.39 -5.63
C GLY A 94 1.25 6.53 -5.29
N LEU A 95 0.91 7.57 -4.53
CA LEU A 95 -0.49 7.77 -4.15
C LEU A 95 -1.35 8.19 -5.34
N ALA A 96 -0.79 8.87 -6.33
CA ALA A 96 -1.52 9.19 -7.54
C ALA A 96 -1.96 7.92 -8.28
N LEU A 97 -1.08 6.90 -8.35
CA LEU A 97 -1.44 5.62 -8.97
C LEU A 97 -2.51 4.89 -8.16
N VAL A 98 -2.38 4.88 -6.84
CA VAL A 98 -3.39 4.26 -5.97
C VAL A 98 -4.76 4.90 -6.19
N ARG A 99 -4.81 6.23 -6.22
CA ARG A 99 -6.06 6.96 -6.42
C ARG A 99 -6.67 6.71 -7.78
N ALA A 100 -5.84 6.54 -8.81
CA ALA A 100 -6.33 6.35 -10.17
C ALA A 100 -6.74 4.92 -10.47
N CYS A 101 -6.07 3.93 -9.87
CA CYS A 101 -6.21 2.53 -10.25
C CYS A 101 -7.03 1.69 -9.27
N ALA A 102 -7.15 2.12 -8.01
CA ALA A 102 -7.95 1.40 -7.03
C ALA A 102 -9.43 1.74 -7.20
N ASP A 103 -10.30 0.78 -6.87
CA ASP A 103 -11.74 1.02 -6.88
C ASP A 103 -12.14 1.98 -5.77
N VAL A 104 -11.54 1.79 -4.60
CA VAL A 104 -11.72 2.66 -3.43
C VAL A 104 -10.37 2.81 -2.76
N TRP A 105 -10.09 3.98 -2.21
CA TRP A 105 -8.93 4.18 -1.37
C TRP A 105 -9.28 5.11 -0.22
N GLY A 106 -8.49 5.08 0.83
CA GLY A 106 -8.69 5.98 1.96
C GLY A 106 -7.52 5.92 2.92
N TRP A 107 -7.64 6.66 3.98
CA TRP A 107 -6.65 6.64 5.05
C TRP A 107 -7.32 6.98 6.37
N GLN A 108 -6.69 6.61 7.47
CA GLN A 108 -7.18 6.93 8.80
C GLN A 108 -6.01 6.98 9.78
N PRO A 109 -6.11 7.82 10.82
CA PRO A 109 -5.18 7.73 11.93
C PRO A 109 -5.34 6.37 12.59
N LEU A 110 -4.20 5.75 12.95
CA LEU A 110 -4.24 4.45 13.59
C LEU A 110 -3.00 4.28 14.46
N ALA A 111 -3.22 4.06 15.76
CA ALA A 111 -2.13 3.74 16.67
C ALA A 111 -1.83 2.23 16.60
N ARG A 112 -0.56 1.87 16.68
CA ARG A 112 -0.12 0.49 16.64
C ARG A 112 1.07 0.32 17.57
N GLU A 113 0.95 -0.62 18.51
CA GLU A 113 2.03 -0.92 19.46
C GLU A 113 2.59 0.31 20.18
N GLY A 114 1.70 1.22 20.59
CA GLY A 114 2.08 2.42 21.30
C GLY A 114 2.55 3.57 20.42
N ASN A 115 2.62 3.38 19.09
CA ASN A 115 3.02 4.42 18.16
C ASN A 115 1.81 5.03 17.49
N ARG A 116 1.76 6.35 17.44
CA ARG A 116 0.77 7.06 16.63
C ARG A 116 1.21 6.98 15.16
N GLY A 117 0.24 6.78 14.30
CA GLY A 117 0.55 6.65 12.89
C GLY A 117 -0.68 6.78 12.03
N LYS A 118 -0.57 6.33 10.79
CA LYS A 118 -1.68 6.30 9.85
C LYS A 118 -1.68 5.01 9.06
N TYR A 119 -2.86 4.65 8.62
CA TYR A 119 -3.10 3.50 7.75
C TYR A 119 -3.66 4.02 6.43
N VAL A 120 -2.92 3.83 5.36
CA VAL A 120 -3.35 4.18 3.99
C VAL A 120 -3.70 2.89 3.29
N TRP A 121 -4.88 2.82 2.69
CA TRP A 121 -5.38 1.56 2.14
C TRP A 121 -6.10 1.78 0.80
N CYS A 122 -6.22 0.71 0.05
CA CYS A 122 -7.03 0.68 -1.16
C CYS A 122 -7.75 -0.65 -1.28
N GLU A 123 -8.80 -0.67 -2.08
CA GLU A 123 -9.57 -1.89 -2.36
C GLU A 123 -9.66 -2.13 -3.85
N LEU A 124 -9.56 -3.41 -4.21
CA LEU A 124 -9.70 -3.90 -5.57
C LEU A 124 -10.81 -4.93 -5.59
N GLY A 125 -11.82 -4.73 -6.41
CA GLY A 125 -12.86 -5.72 -6.63
C GLY A 125 -12.40 -6.78 -7.61
N VAL A 126 -12.77 -8.03 -7.32
CA VAL A 126 -12.56 -9.15 -8.24
C VAL A 126 -13.87 -9.37 -8.97
N ALA A 127 -13.87 -9.10 -10.25
CA ALA A 127 -15.03 -9.37 -11.08
C ALA A 127 -15.17 -10.86 -11.36
#